data_ca0db9c506b37dad2d35b87c52e1955c
#
_entry.id   ca0db9c506b37dad2d35b87c52e1955c
#
_cell.length_a   1.000
_cell.length_b   1.000
_cell.length_c   1.000
_cell.angle_alpha   90.00
_cell.angle_beta   90.00
_cell.angle_gamma   90.00
#
_symmetry.space_group_name_H-M   'P 1'
#
loop_
_entity.id
_entity.type
_entity.pdbx_description
1 polymer ?
#
loop_
_entity_poly.entity_id
_entity_poly.type
_entity_poly.pdbx_seq_one_letter_code
_entity_poly.pdbx_strand_id
1 'polypeptide(L)'
;IKKEWLKYWDISKPILLEKSPPNIVRPLTIAQHFEPSFFIVFFRNPYAHAESFTRRGKMTPNNAANFVVECLKHQKRNIETLKNVLLLPYEELTNETEDAVNRLIEFLPELVSLNYTKIFKSYNYKKQHLKITDLTQKKIANLTKSQIKDINSVYESEKGLLQFFGYELMND
;
A
#
# COMPACT_ATOMS: atom_id res chain seq x y z
N ILE A 1 -12.66 18.86 6.87
CA ILE A 1 -12.04 17.99 5.82
C ILE A 1 -12.83 18.13 4.51
N LYS A 2 -14.12 17.76 4.44
CA LYS A 2 -14.92 17.74 3.20
C LYS A 2 -14.88 19.09 2.46
N LYS A 3 -15.17 20.21 3.14
CA LYS A 3 -15.17 21.57 2.55
C LYS A 3 -13.80 21.94 1.95
N GLU A 4 -12.70 21.48 2.56
CA GLU A 4 -11.35 21.76 2.05
C GLU A 4 -10.99 20.90 0.83
N TRP A 5 -11.32 19.61 0.86
CA TRP A 5 -11.01 18.71 -0.26
C TRP A 5 -11.81 19.01 -1.52
N LEU A 6 -13.10 19.39 -1.37
CA LEU A 6 -13.96 19.79 -2.49
C LEU A 6 -13.44 21.00 -3.28
N LYS A 7 -12.52 21.78 -2.72
CA LYS A 7 -11.87 22.90 -3.45
C LYS A 7 -10.88 22.40 -4.51
N TYR A 8 -10.37 21.18 -4.38
CA TYR A 8 -9.31 20.63 -5.23
C TYR A 8 -9.80 19.52 -6.16
N TRP A 9 -10.99 19.00 -5.94
CA TRP A 9 -11.56 17.95 -6.76
C TRP A 9 -12.47 18.51 -7.85
N ASP A 10 -12.40 17.92 -9.02
CA ASP A 10 -13.39 18.12 -10.08
C ASP A 10 -14.65 17.30 -9.75
N ILE A 11 -15.61 17.94 -9.10
CA ILE A 11 -16.86 17.31 -8.64
C ILE A 11 -17.80 16.89 -9.78
N SER A 12 -17.47 17.20 -11.03
CA SER A 12 -18.20 16.68 -12.20
C SER A 12 -17.82 15.23 -12.52
N LYS A 13 -16.75 14.72 -11.92
CA LYS A 13 -16.29 13.33 -12.13
C LYS A 13 -17.07 12.35 -11.25
N PRO A 14 -17.33 11.13 -11.76
CA PRO A 14 -18.07 10.11 -11.00
C PRO A 14 -17.27 9.58 -9.80
N ILE A 15 -15.94 9.69 -9.82
CA ILE A 15 -15.06 9.25 -8.75
C ILE A 15 -14.14 10.38 -8.32
N LEU A 16 -14.09 10.59 -7.01
CA LEU A 16 -13.17 11.52 -6.38
C LEU A 16 -12.11 10.71 -5.61
N LEU A 17 -10.89 10.68 -6.10
CA LEU A 17 -9.81 9.89 -5.53
C LEU A 17 -8.94 10.72 -4.59
N GLU A 18 -8.68 10.19 -3.41
CA GLU A 18 -7.70 10.71 -2.46
C GLU A 18 -6.66 9.65 -2.10
N LYS A 19 -5.38 10.00 -2.19
CA LYS A 19 -4.28 9.16 -1.78
C LYS A 19 -3.23 9.96 -1.02
N SER A 20 -3.32 9.92 0.30
CA SER A 20 -2.30 10.47 1.22
C SER A 20 -1.90 9.41 2.24
N PRO A 21 -0.60 9.16 2.46
CA PRO A 21 -0.15 8.16 3.44
C PRO A 21 -0.76 8.34 4.85
N PRO A 22 -0.95 9.56 5.38
CA PRO A 22 -1.60 9.74 6.68
C PRO A 22 -3.05 9.26 6.76
N ASN A 23 -3.71 8.98 5.65
CA ASN A 23 -5.09 8.48 5.67
C ASN A 23 -5.21 7.08 6.31
N ILE A 24 -4.10 6.35 6.43
CA ILE A 24 -4.07 5.05 7.12
C ILE A 24 -4.60 5.11 8.56
N VAL A 25 -4.42 6.23 9.27
CA VAL A 25 -4.85 6.39 10.67
C VAL A 25 -6.22 7.06 10.85
N ARG A 26 -6.86 7.54 9.76
CA ARG A 26 -8.10 8.31 9.86
C ARG A 26 -9.21 7.92 8.86
N PRO A 27 -9.28 6.68 8.37
CA PRO A 27 -10.26 6.35 7.33
C PRO A 27 -11.71 6.40 7.85
N LEU A 28 -11.95 6.08 9.13
CA LEU A 28 -13.28 6.22 9.74
C LEU A 28 -13.78 7.67 9.73
N THR A 29 -12.90 8.63 10.01
CA THR A 29 -13.25 10.06 9.91
C THR A 29 -13.57 10.45 8.46
N ILE A 30 -12.84 9.89 7.48
CA ILE A 30 -13.12 10.12 6.06
C ILE A 30 -14.49 9.54 5.71
N ALA A 31 -14.78 8.30 6.12
CA ALA A 31 -16.07 7.65 5.88
C ALA A 31 -17.25 8.45 6.43
N GLN A 32 -17.11 9.07 7.60
CA GLN A 32 -18.16 9.92 8.21
C GLN A 32 -18.47 11.20 7.40
N HIS A 33 -17.52 11.67 6.60
CA HIS A 33 -17.69 12.90 5.84
C HIS A 33 -18.05 12.69 4.36
N PHE A 34 -17.75 11.50 3.82
CA PHE A 34 -17.96 11.16 2.42
C PHE A 34 -18.72 9.83 2.33
N GLU A 35 -19.96 9.87 1.90
CA GLU A 35 -20.82 8.70 1.77
C GLU A 35 -21.45 8.68 0.37
N PRO A 36 -21.31 7.57 -0.37
CA PRO A 36 -20.51 6.38 -0.03
C PRO A 36 -19.01 6.64 -0.15
N SER A 37 -18.21 5.93 0.68
CA SER A 37 -16.75 5.87 0.58
C SER A 37 -16.30 4.45 0.34
N PHE A 38 -15.32 4.28 -0.53
CA PHE A 38 -14.69 3.02 -0.86
C PHE A 38 -13.22 3.10 -0.52
N PHE A 39 -12.67 2.06 0.13
CA PHE A 39 -11.30 2.06 0.62
C PHE A 39 -10.51 0.94 -0.02
N ILE A 40 -9.40 1.28 -0.66
CA ILE A 40 -8.43 0.30 -1.13
C ILE A 40 -7.31 0.26 -0.10
N VAL A 41 -7.21 -0.87 0.62
CA VAL A 41 -6.11 -1.14 1.53
C VAL A 41 -4.96 -1.71 0.72
N PHE A 42 -4.03 -0.82 0.36
CA PHE A 42 -2.88 -1.14 -0.47
C PHE A 42 -1.65 -1.40 0.42
N PHE A 43 -1.08 -2.57 0.33
CA PHE A 43 0.07 -3.01 1.12
C PHE A 43 1.05 -3.79 0.26
N ARG A 44 2.23 -4.04 0.79
CA ARG A 44 3.29 -4.75 0.07
C ARG A 44 4.14 -5.57 1.03
N ASN A 45 4.99 -6.42 0.46
CA ASN A 45 5.97 -7.20 1.21
C ASN A 45 6.67 -6.35 2.28
N PRO A 46 6.61 -6.73 3.56
CA PRO A 46 7.12 -5.94 4.68
C PRO A 46 8.63 -5.71 4.62
N TYR A 47 9.43 -6.68 4.13
CA TYR A 47 10.88 -6.51 3.96
C TYR A 47 11.21 -5.49 2.87
N ALA A 48 10.53 -5.57 1.72
CA ALA A 48 10.69 -4.59 0.65
C ALA A 48 10.22 -3.19 1.07
N HIS A 49 9.28 -3.10 2.00
CA HIS A 49 8.83 -1.83 2.58
C HIS A 49 9.88 -1.26 3.53
N ALA A 50 10.39 -2.07 4.46
CA ALA A 50 11.46 -1.69 5.40
C ALA A 50 12.75 -1.27 4.65
N GLU A 51 13.16 -2.03 3.61
CA GLU A 51 14.28 -1.65 2.73
C GLU A 51 14.17 -0.23 2.22
N SER A 52 12.97 0.16 1.79
CA SER A 52 12.76 1.49 1.21
C SER A 52 13.06 2.65 2.18
N PHE A 53 12.90 2.45 3.48
CA PHE A 53 13.26 3.42 4.50
C PHE A 53 14.73 3.34 4.89
N THR A 54 15.26 2.14 5.03
CA THR A 54 16.66 1.88 5.38
C THR A 54 17.60 2.42 4.30
N ARG A 55 17.37 2.06 3.04
CA ARG A 55 18.17 2.50 1.90
C ARG A 55 18.23 4.02 1.73
N ARG A 56 17.17 4.72 2.11
CA ARG A 56 17.11 6.18 2.06
C ARG A 56 17.81 6.86 3.24
N GLY A 57 18.39 6.09 4.15
CA GLY A 57 19.02 6.60 5.38
C GLY A 57 18.03 7.25 6.36
N LYS A 58 16.74 6.98 6.22
CA LYS A 58 15.70 7.59 7.07
C LYS A 58 15.52 6.87 8.40
N MET A 59 15.77 5.56 8.42
CA MET A 59 15.55 4.70 9.58
C MET A 59 16.60 3.60 9.63
N THR A 60 16.92 3.12 10.85
CA THR A 60 17.61 1.84 11.04
C THR A 60 16.68 0.68 10.62
N PRO A 61 17.22 -0.53 10.33
CA PRO A 61 16.39 -1.68 9.97
C PRO A 61 15.29 -1.99 10.99
N ASN A 62 15.62 -1.99 12.30
CA ASN A 62 14.64 -2.20 13.36
C ASN A 62 13.55 -1.12 13.38
N ASN A 63 13.91 0.15 13.27
CA ASN A 63 12.93 1.24 13.25
C ASN A 63 12.05 1.19 12.01
N ALA A 64 12.62 0.81 10.86
CA ALA A 64 11.85 0.61 9.63
C ALA A 64 10.87 -0.57 9.78
N ALA A 65 11.30 -1.68 10.39
CA ALA A 65 10.44 -2.82 10.67
C ALA A 65 9.29 -2.45 11.63
N ASN A 66 9.58 -1.76 12.73
CA ASN A 66 8.54 -1.27 13.66
C ASN A 66 7.54 -0.35 12.96
N PHE A 67 8.01 0.57 12.12
CA PHE A 67 7.12 1.44 11.36
C PHE A 67 6.21 0.65 10.41
N VAL A 68 6.74 -0.38 9.73
CA VAL A 68 5.95 -1.25 8.86
C VAL A 68 4.91 -2.03 9.66
N VAL A 69 5.28 -2.57 10.82
CA VAL A 69 4.36 -3.26 11.74
C VAL A 69 3.21 -2.33 12.14
N GLU A 70 3.49 -1.10 12.55
CA GLU A 70 2.44 -0.14 12.91
C GLU A 70 1.52 0.19 11.70
N CYS A 71 2.08 0.32 10.50
CA CYS A 71 1.26 0.47 9.30
C CYS A 71 0.34 -0.74 9.08
N LEU A 72 0.85 -1.97 9.23
CA LEU A 72 0.05 -3.19 9.08
C LEU A 72 -1.02 -3.32 10.17
N LYS A 73 -0.73 -2.96 11.42
CA LYS A 73 -1.73 -2.92 12.50
C LYS A 73 -2.89 -1.97 12.17
N HIS A 74 -2.56 -0.77 11.70
CA HIS A 74 -3.57 0.18 11.25
C HIS A 74 -4.38 -0.36 10.07
N GLN A 75 -3.74 -0.97 9.08
CA GLN A 75 -4.43 -1.55 7.94
C GLN A 75 -5.34 -2.70 8.34
N LYS A 76 -4.89 -3.61 9.21
CA LYS A 76 -5.72 -4.69 9.74
C LYS A 76 -6.97 -4.14 10.44
N ARG A 77 -6.79 -3.17 11.34
CA ARG A 77 -7.92 -2.49 12.00
C ARG A 77 -8.88 -1.85 10.98
N ASN A 78 -8.37 -1.22 9.94
CA ASN A 78 -9.19 -0.61 8.90
C ASN A 78 -10.01 -1.65 8.15
N ILE A 79 -9.42 -2.81 7.82
CA ILE A 79 -10.10 -3.93 7.19
C ILE A 79 -11.26 -4.44 8.06
N GLU A 80 -11.04 -4.53 9.37
CA GLU A 80 -12.02 -5.05 10.33
C GLU A 80 -13.15 -4.06 10.65
N THR A 81 -12.96 -2.75 10.41
CA THR A 81 -13.88 -1.70 10.86
C THR A 81 -14.59 -0.94 9.74
N LEU A 82 -14.05 -0.92 8.53
CA LEU A 82 -14.63 -0.22 7.40
C LEU A 82 -15.61 -1.13 6.64
N LYS A 83 -16.62 -0.53 6.00
CA LYS A 83 -17.65 -1.30 5.27
C LYS A 83 -17.22 -1.66 3.85
N ASN A 84 -16.79 -0.68 3.08
CA ASN A 84 -16.46 -0.87 1.67
C ASN A 84 -14.94 -0.91 1.53
N VAL A 85 -14.35 -2.09 1.66
CA VAL A 85 -12.88 -2.28 1.67
C VAL A 85 -12.49 -3.34 0.66
N LEU A 86 -11.53 -3.00 -0.19
CA LEU A 86 -10.82 -3.94 -1.05
C LEU A 86 -9.36 -4.05 -0.58
N LEU A 87 -8.89 -5.27 -0.36
CA LEU A 87 -7.49 -5.57 -0.13
C LEU A 87 -6.78 -5.74 -1.46
N LEU A 88 -5.70 -4.98 -1.64
CA LEU A 88 -4.91 -5.02 -2.86
C LEU A 88 -3.41 -5.08 -2.50
N PRO A 89 -2.79 -6.28 -2.51
CA PRO A 89 -1.34 -6.40 -2.40
C PRO A 89 -0.64 -5.75 -3.60
N TYR A 90 0.49 -5.11 -3.34
CA TYR A 90 1.35 -4.56 -4.40
C TYR A 90 1.79 -5.65 -5.39
N GLU A 91 2.12 -6.81 -4.86
CA GLU A 91 2.60 -7.96 -5.64
C GLU A 91 1.51 -8.48 -6.59
N GLU A 92 0.27 -8.53 -6.16
CA GLU A 92 -0.88 -8.89 -7.01
C GLU A 92 -1.04 -7.85 -8.13
N LEU A 93 -1.08 -6.56 -7.78
CA LEU A 93 -1.21 -5.50 -8.78
C LEU A 93 -0.09 -5.54 -9.83
N THR A 94 1.12 -5.96 -9.46
CA THR A 94 2.28 -5.90 -10.35
C THR A 94 2.54 -7.18 -11.13
N ASN A 95 2.12 -8.34 -10.64
CA ASN A 95 2.33 -9.64 -11.27
C ASN A 95 1.07 -10.16 -11.97
N GLU A 96 -0.10 -9.81 -11.47
CA GLU A 96 -1.42 -10.24 -11.94
C GLU A 96 -2.30 -9.01 -12.22
N THR A 97 -1.72 -8.05 -12.98
CA THR A 97 -2.31 -6.70 -13.15
C THR A 97 -3.73 -6.74 -13.69
N GLU A 98 -4.04 -7.64 -14.64
CA GLU A 98 -5.38 -7.77 -15.22
C GLU A 98 -6.39 -8.23 -14.18
N ASP A 99 -6.07 -9.26 -13.40
CA ASP A 99 -6.93 -9.78 -12.34
C ASP A 99 -7.14 -8.75 -11.23
N ALA A 100 -6.08 -8.05 -10.83
CA ALA A 100 -6.16 -6.95 -9.87
C ALA A 100 -7.08 -5.82 -10.36
N VAL A 101 -7.03 -5.48 -11.64
CA VAL A 101 -7.92 -4.48 -12.26
C VAL A 101 -9.36 -4.99 -12.34
N ASN A 102 -9.58 -6.25 -12.68
CA ASN A 102 -10.92 -6.83 -12.69
C ASN A 102 -11.56 -6.79 -11.30
N ARG A 103 -10.82 -7.13 -10.24
CA ARG A 103 -11.27 -6.98 -8.86
C ARG A 103 -11.58 -5.54 -8.46
N LEU A 104 -10.79 -4.57 -8.96
CA LEU A 104 -11.07 -3.15 -8.76
C LEU A 104 -12.37 -2.73 -9.44
N ILE A 105 -12.65 -3.21 -10.65
CA ILE A 105 -13.88 -2.92 -11.39
C ILE A 105 -15.09 -3.60 -10.72
N GLU A 106 -14.96 -4.83 -10.25
CA GLU A 106 -16.01 -5.50 -9.48
C GLU A 106 -16.35 -4.74 -8.19
N PHE A 107 -15.33 -4.25 -7.51
CA PHE A 107 -15.48 -3.46 -6.28
C PHE A 107 -16.06 -2.07 -6.52
N LEU A 108 -15.69 -1.41 -7.63
CA LEU A 108 -16.15 -0.09 -8.03
C LEU A 108 -16.36 -0.05 -9.55
N PRO A 109 -17.58 -0.37 -10.06
CA PRO A 109 -17.89 -0.51 -11.48
C PRO A 109 -17.60 0.73 -12.33
N GLU A 110 -17.58 1.91 -11.74
CA GLU A 110 -17.22 3.16 -12.40
C GLU A 110 -15.75 3.17 -12.91
N LEU A 111 -14.93 2.21 -12.47
CA LEU A 111 -13.55 2.01 -12.95
C LEU A 111 -13.46 1.22 -14.26
N VAL A 112 -14.56 0.85 -14.90
CA VAL A 112 -14.57 0.04 -16.13
C VAL A 112 -13.69 0.58 -17.28
N SER A 113 -13.42 1.88 -17.30
CA SER A 113 -12.53 2.52 -18.29
C SER A 113 -11.06 2.59 -17.86
N LEU A 114 -10.68 1.96 -16.74
CA LEU A 114 -9.32 2.00 -16.22
C LEU A 114 -8.35 1.33 -17.19
N ASN A 115 -7.36 2.10 -17.68
CA ASN A 115 -6.35 1.61 -18.61
C ASN A 115 -5.04 1.32 -17.88
N TYR A 116 -4.79 0.04 -17.57
CA TYR A 116 -3.61 -0.43 -16.86
C TYR A 116 -2.39 -0.70 -17.75
N THR A 117 -2.57 -0.71 -19.08
CA THR A 117 -1.46 -0.91 -20.05
C THR A 117 -0.72 0.39 -20.34
N LYS A 118 -1.27 1.52 -19.89
CA LYS A 118 -0.72 2.84 -20.17
C LYS A 118 0.63 3.05 -19.48
N ILE A 119 1.59 3.53 -20.25
CA ILE A 119 2.88 3.99 -19.75
C ILE A 119 2.66 5.31 -19.00
N PHE A 120 3.20 5.42 -17.80
CA PHE A 120 3.08 6.61 -16.97
C PHE A 120 4.45 7.21 -16.60
N LYS A 121 4.48 8.51 -16.36
CA LYS A 121 5.68 9.19 -15.84
C LYS A 121 5.72 9.03 -14.34
N SER A 122 6.77 8.40 -13.82
CA SER A 122 6.98 8.33 -12.38
C SER A 122 7.66 9.59 -11.86
N TYR A 123 7.05 10.22 -10.87
CA TYR A 123 7.57 11.43 -10.24
C TYR A 123 8.95 11.22 -9.58
N ASN A 124 9.17 10.03 -9.02
CA ASN A 124 10.38 9.69 -8.25
C ASN A 124 11.52 9.07 -9.07
N TYR A 125 11.32 8.78 -10.35
CA TYR A 125 12.30 8.11 -11.22
C TYR A 125 12.74 9.01 -12.38
N LYS A 126 13.17 10.23 -12.07
CA LYS A 126 13.73 11.19 -13.06
C LYS A 126 12.88 11.33 -14.33
N LYS A 127 11.56 11.33 -14.18
CA LYS A 127 10.57 11.41 -15.30
C LYS A 127 10.64 10.23 -16.30
N GLN A 128 11.19 9.09 -15.90
CA GLN A 128 11.19 7.91 -16.76
C GLN A 128 9.76 7.43 -17.03
N HIS A 129 9.51 6.96 -18.23
CA HIS A 129 8.28 6.29 -18.60
C HIS A 129 8.32 4.86 -18.07
N LEU A 130 7.39 4.52 -17.20
CA LEU A 130 7.35 3.23 -16.52
C LEU A 130 6.05 2.51 -16.87
N LYS A 131 6.13 1.19 -16.90
CA LYS A 131 4.99 0.28 -16.81
C LYS A 131 4.85 -0.19 -15.36
N ILE A 132 3.68 -0.74 -15.02
CA ILE A 132 3.49 -1.47 -13.76
C ILE A 132 4.51 -2.63 -13.75
N THR A 133 5.32 -2.71 -12.70
CA THR A 133 6.43 -3.67 -12.61
C THR A 133 6.70 -4.00 -11.15
N ASP A 134 6.85 -5.29 -10.83
CA ASP A 134 7.25 -5.71 -9.50
C ASP A 134 8.73 -5.37 -9.22
N LEU A 135 8.95 -4.71 -8.09
CA LEU A 135 10.28 -4.37 -7.58
C LEU A 135 10.57 -5.06 -6.24
N THR A 136 9.72 -5.98 -5.80
CA THR A 136 9.82 -6.60 -4.47
C THR A 136 11.11 -7.36 -4.30
N GLN A 137 11.42 -8.30 -5.21
CA GLN A 137 12.64 -9.09 -5.13
C GLN A 137 13.91 -8.24 -5.23
N LYS A 138 13.91 -7.24 -6.12
CA LYS A 138 15.03 -6.30 -6.24
C LYS A 138 15.29 -5.53 -4.94
N LYS A 139 14.24 -5.17 -4.21
CA LYS A 139 14.37 -4.46 -2.92
C LYS A 139 14.84 -5.39 -1.82
N ILE A 140 14.30 -6.59 -1.74
CA ILE A 140 14.74 -7.60 -0.78
C ILE A 140 16.22 -7.92 -0.98
N ALA A 141 16.66 -8.11 -2.21
CA ALA A 141 18.06 -8.38 -2.54
C ALA A 141 19.06 -7.26 -2.14
N ASN A 142 18.57 -6.05 -1.86
CA ASN A 142 19.40 -4.97 -1.33
C ASN A 142 19.66 -5.09 0.18
N LEU A 143 18.89 -5.92 0.90
CA LEU A 143 19.09 -6.13 2.33
C LEU A 143 20.28 -7.06 2.57
N THR A 144 21.17 -6.66 3.48
CA THR A 144 22.22 -7.54 3.98
C THR A 144 21.65 -8.55 4.99
N LYS A 145 22.35 -9.65 5.22
CA LYS A 145 21.97 -10.63 6.25
C LYS A 145 21.80 -9.99 7.63
N SER A 146 22.70 -9.08 8.03
CA SER A 146 22.56 -8.33 9.28
C SER A 146 21.27 -7.52 9.32
N GLN A 147 20.91 -6.85 8.23
CA GLN A 147 19.67 -6.08 8.17
C GLN A 147 18.43 -6.97 8.21
N ILE A 148 18.46 -8.15 7.57
CA ILE A 148 17.38 -9.14 7.67
C ILE A 148 17.21 -9.60 9.12
N LYS A 149 18.31 -9.93 9.80
CA LYS A 149 18.31 -10.33 11.20
C LYS A 149 17.73 -9.24 12.11
N ASP A 150 18.11 -7.97 11.89
CA ASP A 150 17.58 -6.83 12.62
C ASP A 150 16.06 -6.67 12.39
N ILE A 151 15.59 -6.85 11.15
CA ILE A 151 14.16 -6.80 10.80
C ILE A 151 13.43 -7.99 11.43
N ASN A 152 13.97 -9.19 11.35
CA ASN A 152 13.41 -10.40 11.95
C ASN A 152 13.22 -10.27 13.46
N SER A 153 14.16 -9.64 14.17
CA SER A 153 14.02 -9.42 15.61
C SER A 153 12.74 -8.67 16.01
N VAL A 154 12.18 -7.88 15.09
CA VAL A 154 10.89 -7.19 15.26
C VAL A 154 9.75 -8.08 14.77
N TYR A 155 9.89 -8.67 13.59
CA TYR A 155 8.81 -9.40 12.93
C TYR A 155 8.45 -10.72 13.59
N GLU A 156 9.38 -11.35 14.32
CA GLU A 156 9.12 -12.58 15.07
C GLU A 156 7.99 -12.43 16.09
N SER A 157 7.95 -11.31 16.81
CA SER A 157 6.86 -11.01 17.76
C SER A 157 5.53 -10.69 17.10
N GLU A 158 5.54 -10.39 15.80
CA GLU A 158 4.38 -9.97 15.01
C GLU A 158 4.06 -10.96 13.87
N LYS A 159 4.56 -12.18 13.96
CA LYS A 159 4.40 -13.24 12.93
C LYS A 159 2.94 -13.42 12.51
N GLY A 160 2.02 -13.46 13.46
CA GLY A 160 0.59 -13.59 13.16
C GLY A 160 0.02 -12.40 12.36
N LEU A 161 0.57 -11.20 12.54
CA LEU A 161 0.18 -10.03 11.75
C LEU A 161 0.70 -10.15 10.31
N LEU A 162 1.94 -10.59 10.12
CA LEU A 162 2.49 -10.80 8.79
C LEU A 162 1.67 -11.86 8.04
N GLN A 163 1.39 -12.99 8.70
CA GLN A 163 0.58 -14.07 8.13
C GLN A 163 -0.84 -13.64 7.75
N PHE A 164 -1.45 -12.75 8.53
CA PHE A 164 -2.76 -12.16 8.17
C PHE A 164 -2.71 -11.48 6.78
N PHE A 165 -1.58 -10.88 6.42
CA PHE A 165 -1.36 -10.24 5.11
C PHE A 165 -0.71 -11.19 4.07
N GLY A 166 -0.55 -12.48 4.38
CA GLY A 166 0.01 -13.47 3.46
C GLY A 166 1.54 -13.46 3.36
N TYR A 167 2.24 -12.92 4.37
CA TYR A 167 3.71 -12.87 4.39
C TYR A 167 4.30 -13.77 5.47
N GLU A 168 5.44 -14.35 5.16
CA GLU A 168 6.24 -15.19 6.06
C GLU A 168 7.55 -14.50 6.43
N LEU A 169 8.16 -14.97 7.52
CA LEU A 169 9.52 -14.56 7.90
C LEU A 169 10.52 -15.07 6.89
N MET A 170 11.50 -14.24 6.57
CA MET A 170 12.66 -14.65 5.77
C MET A 170 13.68 -15.37 6.65
N ASN A 171 14.37 -16.36 6.07
CA ASN A 171 15.53 -16.96 6.73
C ASN A 171 16.70 -15.96 6.77
N ASP A 172 17.46 -15.98 7.87
CA ASP A 172 18.65 -15.15 8.10
C ASP A 172 19.82 -15.46 7.15
#